data_0b3c6f3943cd813251106c04ae58f226
#
_entry.id   0b3c6f3943cd813251106c04ae58f226
#
_cell.length_a   1.000
_cell.length_b   1.000
_cell.length_c   1.000
_cell.angle_alpha   90.00
_cell.angle_beta   90.00
_cell.angle_gamma   90.00
#
_symmetry.space_group_name_H-M   'P 1'
#
loop_
_entity.id
_entity.type
_entity.pdbx_description
1 polymer ?
#
loop_
_entity_poly.entity_id
_entity_poly.type
_entity_poly.pdbx_seq_one_letter_code
_entity_poly.pdbx_strand_id
1 'polypeptide(L)'
;MTRLRKIVLTSALALFALLPFVGRIVSIPAANAAAAEIAQDAKAAKPTKVSYIPISAGDYKLDPAHSVIGFTIRHNELNLVSGRFKDFTGTIHFDDKDVTRSAVEFKAKTESIDTGVEARDKHLRTADFFEVAKYPEMAFKSTRVERKGKDRYVLYGDLTIKDVTKAVALPFTITGAIKDGRGNTRIGIAAQTTIDRRDYGITWGHALAGGGFDVGHDVTIDLHLEAMQPAPKPAG
;
A
#
# COMPACT_ATOMS: atom_id res chain seq x y z
N MET A 1 -54.34 -54.14 16.25
CA MET A 1 -55.08 -53.48 17.37
C MET A 1 -54.07 -52.71 18.20
N THR A 2 -54.00 -51.40 18.01
CA THR A 2 -53.27 -50.50 18.97
C THR A 2 -53.74 -49.08 18.78
N ARG A 3 -54.18 -48.49 19.83
CA ARG A 3 -54.97 -47.26 19.90
C ARG A 3 -54.16 -45.99 19.65
N LEU A 4 -54.70 -45.12 18.80
CA LEU A 4 -54.24 -43.73 18.58
C LEU A 4 -54.65 -42.86 19.80
N ARG A 5 -53.71 -42.26 20.50
CA ARG A 5 -53.96 -41.24 21.53
C ARG A 5 -53.86 -39.86 20.90
N LYS A 6 -54.99 -39.17 20.86
CA LYS A 6 -55.10 -37.74 20.50
C LYS A 6 -54.62 -36.90 21.69
N ILE A 7 -53.61 -36.06 21.45
CA ILE A 7 -53.18 -35.04 22.40
C ILE A 7 -53.91 -33.75 21.98
N VAL A 8 -54.73 -33.26 22.88
CA VAL A 8 -55.44 -31.98 22.75
C VAL A 8 -54.50 -30.91 23.29
N LEU A 9 -54.11 -29.96 22.44
CA LEU A 9 -53.27 -28.83 22.81
C LEU A 9 -54.23 -27.66 23.16
N THR A 10 -54.33 -27.32 24.43
CA THR A 10 -55.07 -26.16 24.91
C THR A 10 -54.23 -24.89 24.76
N SER A 11 -54.70 -23.97 23.94
CA SER A 11 -54.08 -22.66 23.72
C SER A 11 -54.39 -21.77 24.94
N ALA A 12 -53.32 -21.37 25.68
CA ALA A 12 -53.41 -20.29 26.67
C ALA A 12 -53.06 -18.99 25.97
N LEU A 13 -54.10 -18.13 25.80
CA LEU A 13 -53.98 -16.80 25.23
C LEU A 13 -53.49 -15.86 26.36
N ALA A 14 -52.22 -15.51 26.35
CA ALA A 14 -51.65 -14.48 27.26
C ALA A 14 -51.85 -13.10 26.63
N LEU A 15 -52.71 -12.35 27.28
CA LEU A 15 -53.00 -10.93 26.94
C LEU A 15 -51.86 -10.06 27.43
N PHE A 16 -50.96 -9.65 26.53
CA PHE A 16 -49.94 -8.65 26.84
C PHE A 16 -50.57 -7.24 26.75
N ALA A 17 -50.75 -6.60 27.89
CA ALA A 17 -51.16 -5.20 27.98
C ALA A 17 -50.00 -4.30 27.44
N LEU A 18 -50.24 -3.61 26.32
CA LEU A 18 -49.39 -2.54 25.84
C LEU A 18 -49.49 -1.32 26.75
N LEU A 19 -48.52 -1.08 27.60
CA LEU A 19 -48.31 0.24 28.20
C LEU A 19 -47.63 1.16 27.17
N PRO A 20 -48.13 2.40 26.98
CA PRO A 20 -47.48 3.34 26.09
C PRO A 20 -46.16 3.82 26.76
N PHE A 21 -45.01 3.44 26.18
CA PHE A 21 -43.74 4.01 26.53
C PHE A 21 -43.68 5.45 25.97
N VAL A 22 -43.99 6.43 26.83
CA VAL A 22 -43.80 7.84 26.53
C VAL A 22 -42.30 8.09 26.60
N GLY A 23 -41.61 7.83 25.47
CA GLY A 23 -40.22 8.17 25.29
C GLY A 23 -40.07 9.71 25.36
N ARG A 24 -39.49 10.20 26.44
CA ARG A 24 -39.01 11.57 26.51
C ARG A 24 -37.91 11.73 25.45
N ILE A 25 -38.24 12.43 24.35
CA ILE A 25 -37.26 12.87 23.35
C ILE A 25 -36.33 13.86 24.08
N VAL A 26 -35.20 13.42 24.51
CA VAL A 26 -34.12 14.32 24.92
C VAL A 26 -33.60 14.96 23.65
N SER A 27 -34.07 16.18 23.39
CA SER A 27 -33.46 17.02 22.37
C SER A 27 -32.02 17.27 22.74
N ILE A 28 -31.06 16.77 21.95
CA ILE A 28 -29.62 17.10 22.05
C ILE A 28 -29.43 18.37 21.21
N PRO A 29 -29.48 19.57 21.80
CA PRO A 29 -29.18 20.80 21.08
C PRO A 29 -27.67 21.00 21.18
N ALA A 30 -27.07 21.49 20.13
CA ALA A 30 -25.72 22.08 20.04
C ALA A 30 -24.55 21.27 19.49
N ALA A 31 -24.59 19.95 19.34
CA ALA A 31 -23.49 19.25 18.68
C ALA A 31 -23.46 19.44 17.15
N ASN A 32 -24.65 19.66 16.54
CA ASN A 32 -24.74 19.83 15.08
C ASN A 32 -24.40 21.25 14.60
N ALA A 33 -24.52 22.27 15.45
CA ALA A 33 -24.21 23.65 15.06
C ALA A 33 -22.67 23.86 14.96
N ALA A 34 -21.91 23.34 15.94
CA ALA A 34 -20.46 23.42 15.90
C ALA A 34 -19.83 22.60 14.75
N ALA A 35 -20.41 21.43 14.43
CA ALA A 35 -19.96 20.62 13.29
C ALA A 35 -20.28 21.29 11.94
N ALA A 36 -21.39 22.00 11.84
CA ALA A 36 -21.76 22.75 10.65
C ALA A 36 -20.89 24.01 10.45
N GLU A 37 -20.49 24.68 11.54
CA GLU A 37 -19.60 25.84 11.52
C GLU A 37 -18.17 25.46 11.11
N ILE A 38 -17.66 24.33 11.61
CA ILE A 38 -16.36 23.78 11.19
C ILE A 38 -16.36 23.35 9.71
N ALA A 39 -17.50 22.88 9.20
CA ALA A 39 -17.66 22.50 7.80
C ALA A 39 -17.78 23.72 6.87
N GLN A 40 -18.21 24.87 7.36
CA GLN A 40 -18.33 26.10 6.56
C GLN A 40 -17.02 26.90 6.45
N ASP A 41 -16.14 26.80 7.44
CA ASP A 41 -14.81 27.43 7.36
C ASP A 41 -13.79 26.60 6.56
N ALA A 42 -14.07 25.34 6.29
CA ALA A 42 -13.39 24.57 5.25
C ALA A 42 -13.89 24.97 3.86
N LYS A 43 -13.93 26.26 3.56
CA LYS A 43 -13.98 26.73 2.18
C LYS A 43 -12.79 26.15 1.48
N ALA A 44 -13.00 25.06 0.74
CA ALA A 44 -11.97 24.32 0.05
C ALA A 44 -11.10 25.35 -0.69
N ALA A 45 -9.90 25.55 -0.19
CA ALA A 45 -8.94 26.41 -0.87
C ALA A 45 -8.90 25.89 -2.31
N LYS A 46 -9.18 26.77 -3.27
CA LYS A 46 -9.10 26.38 -4.69
C LYS A 46 -7.76 25.70 -4.87
N PRO A 47 -7.69 24.48 -5.42
CA PRO A 47 -6.43 23.78 -5.56
C PRO A 47 -5.47 24.72 -6.29
N THR A 48 -4.40 25.08 -5.64
CA THR A 48 -3.33 25.89 -6.24
C THR A 48 -2.82 25.10 -7.42
N LYS A 49 -2.91 25.66 -8.63
CA LYS A 49 -2.43 25.00 -9.83
C LYS A 49 -0.92 24.86 -9.70
N VAL A 50 -0.46 23.64 -9.40
CA VAL A 50 0.96 23.32 -9.34
C VAL A 50 1.53 23.42 -10.75
N SER A 51 2.58 24.22 -10.93
CA SER A 51 3.32 24.28 -12.19
C SER A 51 4.47 23.28 -12.10
N TYR A 52 4.34 22.16 -12.82
CA TYR A 52 5.44 21.20 -12.94
C TYR A 52 6.48 21.67 -13.94
N ILE A 53 7.75 21.36 -13.66
CA ILE A 53 8.88 21.64 -14.54
C ILE A 53 9.22 20.40 -15.39
N PRO A 54 9.90 20.57 -16.53
CA PRO A 54 10.53 19.46 -17.23
C PRO A 54 11.55 18.74 -16.32
N ILE A 55 11.60 17.42 -16.43
CA ILE A 55 12.58 16.61 -15.69
C ILE A 55 13.88 16.63 -16.48
N SER A 56 14.99 17.03 -15.85
CA SER A 56 16.32 17.02 -16.49
C SER A 56 16.95 15.63 -16.41
N ALA A 57 17.81 15.31 -17.37
CA ALA A 57 18.60 14.08 -17.34
C ALA A 57 19.51 14.01 -16.12
N GLY A 58 19.81 12.80 -15.67
CA GLY A 58 20.76 12.52 -14.60
C GLY A 58 20.23 11.59 -13.52
N ASP A 59 20.97 11.53 -12.42
CA ASP A 59 20.71 10.62 -11.31
C ASP A 59 19.84 11.27 -10.26
N TYR A 60 18.73 10.60 -9.96
CA TYR A 60 17.82 10.93 -8.87
C TYR A 60 17.93 9.87 -7.79
N LYS A 61 18.26 10.27 -6.57
CA LYS A 61 18.29 9.39 -5.40
C LYS A 61 16.92 9.39 -4.75
N LEU A 62 16.42 8.21 -4.37
CA LEU A 62 15.19 8.12 -3.59
C LEU A 62 15.34 8.87 -2.26
N ASP A 63 14.30 9.56 -1.88
CA ASP A 63 14.19 10.25 -0.58
C ASP A 63 13.40 9.37 0.39
N PRO A 64 14.06 8.66 1.34
CA PRO A 64 13.37 7.75 2.25
C PRO A 64 12.38 8.45 3.19
N ALA A 65 12.58 9.76 3.45
CA ALA A 65 11.68 10.51 4.31
C ALA A 65 10.31 10.80 3.67
N HIS A 66 10.27 10.82 2.33
CA HIS A 66 9.07 11.16 1.55
C HIS A 66 8.64 10.06 0.59
N SER A 67 9.16 8.84 0.78
CA SER A 67 8.81 7.67 -0.06
C SER A 67 8.25 6.54 0.77
N VAL A 68 7.36 5.77 0.16
CA VAL A 68 6.77 4.56 0.75
C VAL A 68 7.03 3.38 -0.18
N ILE A 69 7.70 2.36 0.36
CA ILE A 69 7.82 1.03 -0.23
C ILE A 69 6.81 0.15 0.48
N GLY A 70 5.57 0.20 0.04
CA GLY A 70 4.42 -0.42 0.67
C GLY A 70 4.05 -1.76 0.05
N PHE A 71 3.32 -2.55 0.80
CA PHE A 71 2.66 -3.75 0.32
C PHE A 71 1.34 -4.00 1.06
N THR A 72 0.46 -4.77 0.42
CA THR A 72 -0.75 -5.30 1.04
C THR A 72 -0.90 -6.78 0.72
N ILE A 73 -1.45 -7.53 1.67
CA ILE A 73 -1.72 -8.96 1.53
C ILE A 73 -3.06 -9.30 2.18
N ARG A 74 -3.80 -10.24 1.61
CA ARG A 74 -5.07 -10.71 2.17
C ARG A 74 -4.82 -11.61 3.39
N HIS A 75 -5.64 -11.41 4.44
CA HIS A 75 -5.61 -12.22 5.66
C HIS A 75 -6.99 -12.83 5.93
N ASN A 76 -7.01 -14.16 6.14
CA ASN A 76 -8.21 -14.97 6.36
C ASN A 76 -9.32 -14.80 5.30
N GLU A 77 -8.97 -14.42 4.07
CA GLU A 77 -9.90 -14.02 2.99
C GLU A 77 -10.85 -12.86 3.38
N LEU A 78 -10.64 -12.21 4.52
CA LEU A 78 -11.54 -11.19 5.07
C LEU A 78 -11.02 -9.76 4.86
N ASN A 79 -9.74 -9.52 5.13
CA ASN A 79 -9.20 -8.15 5.18
C ASN A 79 -7.82 -8.08 4.53
N LEU A 80 -7.37 -6.86 4.27
CA LEU A 80 -6.02 -6.58 3.80
C LEU A 80 -5.15 -6.12 4.98
N VAL A 81 -4.01 -6.75 5.13
CA VAL A 81 -2.94 -6.30 6.01
C VAL A 81 -1.94 -5.53 5.18
N SER A 82 -1.62 -4.31 5.63
CA SER A 82 -0.62 -3.45 5.00
C SER A 82 0.69 -3.47 5.79
N GLY A 83 1.78 -3.28 5.08
CA GLY A 83 3.10 -3.09 5.64
C GLY A 83 3.98 -2.28 4.71
N ARG A 84 5.20 -2.00 5.16
CA ARG A 84 6.23 -1.28 4.40
C ARG A 84 7.64 -1.71 4.81
N PHE A 85 8.61 -1.38 3.97
CA PHE A 85 10.03 -1.41 4.32
C PHE A 85 10.51 0.01 4.60
N LYS A 86 11.16 0.24 5.75
CA LYS A 86 11.58 1.58 6.21
C LYS A 86 13.01 1.96 5.83
N ASP A 87 13.88 0.98 5.63
CA ASP A 87 15.29 1.19 5.27
C ASP A 87 15.52 0.71 3.84
N PHE A 88 15.67 1.65 2.94
CA PHE A 88 15.88 1.38 1.52
C PHE A 88 16.70 2.47 0.87
N THR A 89 17.27 2.14 -0.27
CA THR A 89 17.99 3.04 -1.16
C THR A 89 17.60 2.78 -2.61
N GLY A 90 17.74 3.78 -3.45
CA GLY A 90 17.54 3.60 -4.88
C GLY A 90 18.04 4.78 -5.69
N THR A 91 18.34 4.50 -6.94
CA THR A 91 18.76 5.50 -7.92
C THR A 91 17.96 5.33 -9.19
N ILE A 92 17.47 6.43 -9.71
CA ILE A 92 16.83 6.51 -11.03
C ILE A 92 17.79 7.27 -11.94
N HIS A 93 18.33 6.59 -12.94
CA HIS A 93 19.08 7.20 -14.04
C HIS A 93 18.08 7.66 -15.08
N PHE A 94 17.75 8.95 -15.10
CA PHE A 94 16.72 9.49 -15.97
C PHE A 94 17.32 10.05 -17.26
N ASP A 95 16.79 9.65 -18.41
CA ASP A 95 17.09 10.21 -19.75
C ASP A 95 15.93 11.12 -20.16
N ASP A 96 16.21 12.43 -20.28
CA ASP A 96 15.20 13.45 -20.59
C ASP A 96 14.78 13.50 -22.05
N LYS A 97 15.58 12.89 -22.93
CA LYS A 97 15.29 12.79 -24.36
C LYS A 97 14.44 11.56 -24.67
N ASP A 98 14.70 10.46 -23.99
CA ASP A 98 13.99 9.22 -24.17
C ASP A 98 13.87 8.44 -22.85
N VAL A 99 12.72 8.57 -22.19
CA VAL A 99 12.43 7.87 -20.92
C VAL A 99 12.66 6.36 -21.01
N THR A 100 12.55 5.77 -22.21
CA THR A 100 12.78 4.32 -22.39
C THR A 100 14.24 3.91 -22.16
N ARG A 101 15.18 4.85 -22.16
CA ARG A 101 16.58 4.64 -21.84
C ARG A 101 16.92 4.85 -20.37
N SER A 102 15.92 5.25 -19.57
CA SER A 102 16.10 5.38 -18.13
C SER A 102 16.27 4.01 -17.46
N ALA A 103 16.96 4.01 -16.31
CA ALA A 103 17.20 2.80 -15.54
C ALA A 103 16.95 3.05 -14.05
N VAL A 104 16.65 1.96 -13.31
CA VAL A 104 16.39 2.01 -11.87
C VAL A 104 17.13 0.89 -11.18
N GLU A 105 17.82 1.22 -10.09
CA GLU A 105 18.37 0.28 -9.13
C GLU A 105 17.82 0.59 -7.75
N PHE A 106 17.41 -0.45 -7.02
CA PHE A 106 16.76 -0.34 -5.72
C PHE A 106 17.20 -1.48 -4.81
N LYS A 107 17.32 -1.17 -3.51
CA LYS A 107 17.54 -2.15 -2.44
C LYS A 107 16.74 -1.76 -1.21
N ALA A 108 16.23 -2.75 -0.49
CA ALA A 108 15.64 -2.55 0.82
C ALA A 108 16.14 -3.61 1.80
N LYS A 109 16.36 -3.20 3.07
CA LYS A 109 16.69 -4.14 4.13
C LYS A 109 15.43 -4.89 4.56
N THR A 110 15.48 -6.20 4.50
CA THR A 110 14.34 -7.07 4.85
C THR A 110 13.99 -6.96 6.33
N GLU A 111 14.98 -6.69 7.21
CA GLU A 111 14.77 -6.43 8.64
C GLU A 111 13.91 -5.20 8.92
N SER A 112 13.89 -4.23 8.00
CA SER A 112 13.15 -2.97 8.16
C SER A 112 11.64 -3.09 7.95
N ILE A 113 11.14 -4.31 7.77
CA ILE A 113 9.71 -4.57 7.60
C ILE A 113 8.92 -4.10 8.81
N ASP A 114 7.82 -3.39 8.55
CA ASP A 114 6.96 -2.77 9.54
C ASP A 114 5.50 -2.88 9.11
N THR A 115 4.72 -3.61 9.86
CA THR A 115 3.27 -3.77 9.67
C THR A 115 2.46 -3.13 10.80
N GLY A 116 3.12 -2.43 11.73
CA GLY A 116 2.51 -1.80 12.89
C GLY A 116 2.19 -2.79 14.03
N VAL A 117 2.57 -4.07 13.93
CA VAL A 117 2.38 -5.08 14.98
C VAL A 117 3.68 -5.83 15.21
N GLU A 118 4.35 -5.54 16.33
CA GLU A 118 5.71 -6.04 16.62
C GLU A 118 5.84 -7.56 16.59
N ALA A 119 4.86 -8.28 17.12
CA ALA A 119 4.87 -9.75 17.12
C ALA A 119 4.82 -10.32 15.70
N ARG A 120 4.04 -9.70 14.81
CA ARG A 120 3.97 -10.07 13.40
C ARG A 120 5.27 -9.71 12.70
N ASP A 121 5.82 -8.54 12.93
CA ASP A 121 7.08 -8.11 12.32
C ASP A 121 8.25 -9.01 12.72
N LYS A 122 8.29 -9.47 13.98
CA LYS A 122 9.26 -10.49 14.43
C LYS A 122 9.09 -11.80 13.67
N HIS A 123 7.86 -12.27 13.47
CA HIS A 123 7.60 -13.50 12.70
C HIS A 123 7.97 -13.34 11.23
N LEU A 124 7.67 -12.20 10.60
CA LEU A 124 8.04 -11.92 9.22
C LEU A 124 9.57 -11.95 8.99
N ARG A 125 10.38 -11.73 10.03
CA ARG A 125 11.85 -11.78 9.95
C ARG A 125 12.41 -13.19 10.05
N THR A 126 11.61 -14.19 10.45
CA THR A 126 12.07 -15.60 10.63
C THR A 126 12.18 -16.33 9.28
N ALA A 127 12.63 -17.59 9.34
CA ALA A 127 12.75 -18.48 8.19
C ALA A 127 11.41 -18.80 7.50
N ASP A 128 10.29 -18.66 8.21
CA ASP A 128 8.95 -18.83 7.64
C ASP A 128 8.65 -17.79 6.54
N PHE A 129 9.32 -16.63 6.58
CA PHE A 129 9.13 -15.53 5.63
C PHE A 129 10.45 -15.04 5.03
N PHE A 130 10.97 -13.90 5.50
CA PHE A 130 12.12 -13.25 4.85
C PHE A 130 13.49 -13.84 5.25
N GLU A 131 13.58 -14.56 6.39
CA GLU A 131 14.84 -15.17 6.89
C GLU A 131 15.98 -14.12 6.89
N VAL A 132 15.74 -12.98 7.54
CA VAL A 132 16.57 -11.78 7.41
C VAL A 132 18.04 -11.98 7.80
N ALA A 133 18.34 -12.95 8.68
CA ALA A 133 19.71 -13.32 9.05
C ALA A 133 20.51 -13.89 7.86
N LYS A 134 19.84 -14.54 6.92
CA LYS A 134 20.45 -15.13 5.72
C LYS A 134 20.29 -14.24 4.51
N TYR A 135 19.16 -13.55 4.40
CA TYR A 135 18.80 -12.70 3.27
C TYR A 135 18.50 -11.26 3.76
N PRO A 136 19.54 -10.47 4.09
CA PRO A 136 19.36 -9.17 4.73
C PRO A 136 18.78 -8.09 3.81
N GLU A 137 18.84 -8.31 2.48
CA GLU A 137 18.37 -7.35 1.49
C GLU A 137 17.49 -8.02 0.44
N MET A 138 16.52 -7.26 -0.06
CA MET A 138 15.89 -7.49 -1.35
C MET A 138 16.36 -6.42 -2.34
N ALA A 139 16.36 -6.75 -3.64
CA ALA A 139 16.86 -5.85 -4.67
C ALA A 139 15.98 -5.87 -5.91
N PHE A 140 15.97 -4.75 -6.62
CA PHE A 140 15.37 -4.65 -7.97
C PHE A 140 16.34 -3.94 -8.90
N LYS A 141 16.50 -4.47 -10.10
CA LYS A 141 17.27 -3.86 -11.18
C LYS A 141 16.46 -3.86 -12.46
N SER A 142 16.23 -2.67 -13.02
CA SER A 142 15.48 -2.56 -14.28
C SER A 142 16.27 -3.13 -15.45
N THR A 143 15.54 -3.71 -16.40
CA THR A 143 16.09 -4.21 -17.66
C THR A 143 15.63 -3.36 -18.86
N ARG A 144 14.44 -2.75 -18.77
CA ARG A 144 13.92 -1.85 -19.80
C ARG A 144 12.73 -1.04 -19.27
N VAL A 145 12.44 0.08 -19.94
CA VAL A 145 11.25 0.90 -19.76
C VAL A 145 10.46 0.94 -21.06
N GLU A 146 9.14 0.78 -20.98
CA GLU A 146 8.25 0.95 -22.12
C GLU A 146 7.27 2.10 -21.88
N ARG A 147 7.04 2.92 -22.88
CA ARG A 147 5.98 3.94 -22.85
C ARG A 147 4.64 3.29 -23.24
N LYS A 148 3.59 3.49 -22.41
CA LYS A 148 2.23 2.99 -22.67
C LYS A 148 1.20 4.10 -22.88
N GLY A 149 1.62 5.38 -22.81
CA GLY A 149 0.76 6.54 -23.00
C GLY A 149 1.52 7.82 -22.73
N LYS A 150 0.78 8.92 -22.57
CA LYS A 150 1.40 10.24 -22.34
C LYS A 150 2.27 10.26 -21.08
N ASP A 151 1.71 9.82 -19.94
CA ASP A 151 2.37 9.84 -18.64
C ASP A 151 2.34 8.45 -17.97
N ARG A 152 2.17 7.38 -18.78
CA ARG A 152 2.10 6.00 -18.31
C ARG A 152 3.21 5.16 -18.94
N TYR A 153 3.87 4.40 -18.10
CA TYR A 153 5.02 3.58 -18.45
C TYR A 153 4.93 2.21 -17.79
N VAL A 154 5.72 1.26 -18.27
CA VAL A 154 5.97 -0.01 -17.58
C VAL A 154 7.48 -0.16 -17.46
N LEU A 155 7.94 -0.33 -16.22
CA LEU A 155 9.31 -0.68 -15.87
C LEU A 155 9.38 -2.21 -15.77
N TYR A 156 10.22 -2.83 -16.57
CA TYR A 156 10.55 -4.24 -16.44
C TYR A 156 11.89 -4.38 -15.75
N GLY A 157 12.03 -5.41 -14.93
CA GLY A 157 13.27 -5.64 -14.22
C GLY A 157 13.24 -6.94 -13.43
N ASP A 158 14.36 -7.22 -12.83
CA ASP A 158 14.61 -8.40 -12.01
C ASP A 158 14.43 -8.04 -10.54
N LEU A 159 13.42 -8.64 -9.91
CA LEU A 159 13.17 -8.53 -8.46
C LEU A 159 13.77 -9.76 -7.77
N THR A 160 14.67 -9.51 -6.82
CA THR A 160 15.28 -10.55 -5.99
C THR A 160 14.74 -10.44 -4.57
N ILE A 161 14.12 -11.52 -4.10
CA ILE A 161 13.70 -11.69 -2.70
C ILE A 161 14.26 -13.02 -2.22
N LYS A 162 14.93 -13.02 -1.06
CA LYS A 162 15.77 -14.14 -0.60
C LYS A 162 16.86 -14.45 -1.63
N ASP A 163 16.92 -15.66 -2.13
CA ASP A 163 17.85 -16.11 -3.18
C ASP A 163 17.18 -16.32 -4.55
N VAL A 164 15.92 -15.90 -4.68
CA VAL A 164 15.15 -16.08 -5.92
C VAL A 164 15.01 -14.75 -6.65
N THR A 165 15.37 -14.75 -7.92
CA THR A 165 15.21 -13.62 -8.84
C THR A 165 14.12 -13.93 -9.87
N LYS A 166 13.16 -13.04 -10.04
CA LYS A 166 12.09 -13.13 -11.03
C LYS A 166 11.98 -11.85 -11.83
N ALA A 167 11.71 -11.98 -13.11
CA ALA A 167 11.35 -10.85 -13.95
C ALA A 167 9.93 -10.37 -13.58
N VAL A 168 9.80 -9.08 -13.30
CA VAL A 168 8.53 -8.43 -12.97
C VAL A 168 8.27 -7.25 -13.90
N ALA A 169 6.99 -6.92 -14.07
CA ALA A 169 6.53 -5.72 -14.75
C ALA A 169 5.88 -4.79 -13.72
N LEU A 170 6.32 -3.56 -13.68
CA LEU A 170 5.88 -2.54 -12.75
C LEU A 170 5.29 -1.34 -13.52
N PRO A 171 3.98 -1.30 -13.74
CA PRO A 171 3.32 -0.11 -14.28
C PRO A 171 3.55 1.09 -13.36
N PHE A 172 3.93 2.23 -13.94
CA PHE A 172 4.15 3.45 -13.16
C PHE A 172 3.71 4.70 -13.90
N THR A 173 3.51 5.76 -13.12
CA THR A 173 3.27 7.13 -13.59
C THR A 173 4.26 8.08 -12.94
N ILE A 174 4.69 9.09 -13.68
CA ILE A 174 5.42 10.23 -13.13
C ILE A 174 4.35 11.26 -12.69
N THR A 175 4.27 11.52 -11.39
CA THR A 175 3.21 12.39 -10.82
C THR A 175 3.55 13.87 -10.94
N GLY A 176 4.81 14.21 -11.21
CA GLY A 176 5.27 15.56 -11.45
C GLY A 176 6.74 15.78 -11.10
N ALA A 177 7.22 16.99 -11.37
CA ALA A 177 8.54 17.45 -10.99
C ALA A 177 8.51 18.92 -10.56
N ILE A 178 9.29 19.26 -9.53
CA ILE A 178 9.41 20.62 -9.00
C ILE A 178 10.86 20.95 -8.67
N LYS A 179 11.17 22.23 -8.53
CA LYS A 179 12.35 22.66 -7.79
C LYS A 179 11.98 22.97 -6.34
N ASP A 180 12.72 22.41 -5.39
CA ASP A 180 12.54 22.72 -3.98
C ASP A 180 13.19 24.09 -3.61
N GLY A 181 12.97 24.53 -2.36
CA GLY A 181 13.52 25.80 -1.86
C GLY A 181 15.05 25.86 -1.82
N ARG A 182 15.75 24.75 -2.07
CA ARG A 182 17.23 24.66 -2.14
C ARG A 182 17.73 24.53 -3.59
N GLY A 183 16.81 24.57 -4.56
CA GLY A 183 17.13 24.46 -5.99
C GLY A 183 17.29 23.01 -6.48
N ASN A 184 17.10 22.00 -5.63
CA ASN A 184 17.13 20.60 -6.05
C ASN A 184 15.91 20.29 -6.94
N THR A 185 16.08 19.42 -7.92
CA THR A 185 14.94 18.89 -8.68
C THR A 185 14.38 17.68 -7.96
N ARG A 186 13.07 17.70 -7.65
CA ARG A 186 12.34 16.59 -7.06
C ARG A 186 11.34 16.04 -8.06
N ILE A 187 11.24 14.71 -8.15
CA ILE A 187 10.28 14.01 -9.00
C ILE A 187 9.42 13.08 -8.14
N GLY A 188 8.13 13.03 -8.46
CA GLY A 188 7.20 12.10 -7.84
C GLY A 188 6.88 10.94 -8.78
N ILE A 189 6.76 9.72 -8.24
CA ILE A 189 6.44 8.50 -8.98
C ILE A 189 5.45 7.67 -8.17
N ALA A 190 4.42 7.16 -8.84
CA ALA A 190 3.50 6.17 -8.29
C ALA A 190 3.54 4.90 -9.14
N ALA A 191 3.62 3.74 -8.49
CA ALA A 191 3.69 2.46 -9.16
C ALA A 191 3.01 1.37 -8.33
N GLN A 192 2.40 0.39 -9.00
CA GLN A 192 1.77 -0.74 -8.35
C GLN A 192 1.92 -2.00 -9.21
N THR A 193 2.15 -3.13 -8.55
CA THR A 193 2.12 -4.45 -9.17
C THR A 193 1.75 -5.53 -8.14
N THR A 194 1.43 -6.73 -8.62
CA THR A 194 1.15 -7.88 -7.75
C THR A 194 2.11 -9.01 -8.08
N ILE A 195 2.63 -9.65 -7.06
CA ILE A 195 3.48 -10.85 -7.15
C ILE A 195 2.90 -11.97 -6.31
N ASP A 196 3.16 -13.21 -6.68
CA ASP A 196 2.92 -14.36 -5.80
C ASP A 196 4.15 -14.57 -4.90
N ARG A 197 3.98 -14.46 -3.57
CA ARG A 197 5.07 -14.62 -2.59
C ARG A 197 5.72 -16.00 -2.63
N ARG A 198 4.97 -17.02 -3.07
CA ARG A 198 5.47 -18.39 -3.17
C ARG A 198 6.53 -18.54 -4.26
N ASP A 199 6.46 -17.70 -5.29
CA ASP A 199 7.49 -17.63 -6.34
C ASP A 199 8.88 -17.29 -5.80
N TYR A 200 8.94 -16.73 -4.58
CA TYR A 200 10.16 -16.36 -3.87
C TYR A 200 10.42 -17.27 -2.65
N GLY A 201 9.80 -18.45 -2.60
CA GLY A 201 9.98 -19.40 -1.51
C GLY A 201 9.36 -18.98 -0.16
N ILE A 202 8.45 -18.00 -0.15
CA ILE A 202 7.70 -17.60 1.04
C ILE A 202 6.36 -18.32 1.02
N THR A 203 6.29 -19.52 1.58
CA THR A 203 5.16 -20.43 1.44
C THR A 203 4.32 -20.61 2.72
N TRP A 204 4.75 -20.00 3.84
CA TRP A 204 4.07 -20.12 5.12
C TRP A 204 2.58 -19.71 5.03
N GLY A 205 1.73 -20.44 5.73
CA GLY A 205 0.28 -20.24 5.78
C GLY A 205 -0.48 -21.55 5.63
N HIS A 206 -1.77 -21.53 5.97
CA HIS A 206 -2.62 -22.72 6.00
C HIS A 206 -3.90 -22.49 5.20
N ALA A 207 -4.41 -23.58 4.62
CA ALA A 207 -5.73 -23.55 4.00
C ALA A 207 -6.82 -23.40 5.07
N LEU A 208 -7.82 -22.58 4.77
CA LEU A 208 -8.99 -22.42 5.61
C LEU A 208 -10.01 -23.54 5.32
N ALA A 209 -10.76 -23.98 6.34
CA ALA A 209 -11.78 -25.01 6.19
C ALA A 209 -12.89 -24.63 5.18
N GLY A 210 -13.17 -23.33 5.02
CA GLY A 210 -14.13 -22.78 4.07
C GLY A 210 -13.58 -22.50 2.66
N GLY A 211 -12.32 -22.85 2.41
CA GLY A 211 -11.58 -22.51 1.18
C GLY A 211 -10.78 -21.21 1.34
N GLY A 212 -9.75 -21.05 0.50
CA GLY A 212 -8.78 -19.94 0.61
C GLY A 212 -7.70 -20.20 1.66
N PHE A 213 -7.02 -19.13 2.09
CA PHE A 213 -5.84 -19.20 2.95
C PHE A 213 -5.90 -18.17 4.09
N ASP A 214 -5.28 -18.51 5.24
CA ASP A 214 -5.11 -17.57 6.37
C ASP A 214 -4.18 -16.40 5.98
N VAL A 215 -3.16 -16.66 5.14
CA VAL A 215 -2.30 -15.65 4.53
C VAL A 215 -2.33 -15.82 3.02
N GLY A 216 -2.85 -14.85 2.30
CA GLY A 216 -2.98 -14.85 0.84
C GLY A 216 -1.63 -15.08 0.13
N HIS A 217 -1.68 -15.50 -1.11
CA HIS A 217 -0.50 -15.73 -1.92
C HIS A 217 -0.06 -14.47 -2.65
N ASP A 218 -1.03 -13.70 -3.14
CA ASP A 218 -0.81 -12.47 -3.87
C ASP A 218 -0.46 -11.33 -2.93
N VAL A 219 0.67 -10.69 -3.20
CA VAL A 219 1.15 -9.48 -2.52
C VAL A 219 1.10 -8.33 -3.50
N THR A 220 0.25 -7.35 -3.23
CA THR A 220 0.28 -6.08 -3.98
C THR A 220 1.39 -5.21 -3.44
N ILE A 221 2.35 -4.87 -4.29
CA ILE A 221 3.40 -3.89 -4.03
C ILE A 221 2.85 -2.53 -4.43
N ASP A 222 2.93 -1.55 -3.55
CA ASP A 222 2.42 -0.19 -3.73
C ASP A 222 3.49 0.83 -3.41
N LEU A 223 3.93 1.58 -4.41
CA LEU A 223 5.06 2.48 -4.33
C LEU A 223 4.62 3.93 -4.54
N HIS A 224 4.90 4.76 -3.54
CA HIS A 224 4.80 6.21 -3.62
C HIS A 224 6.18 6.79 -3.37
N LEU A 225 6.83 7.27 -4.42
CA LEU A 225 8.24 7.61 -4.38
C LEU A 225 8.45 9.10 -4.67
N GLU A 226 9.34 9.69 -3.89
CA GLU A 226 9.97 10.96 -4.20
C GLU A 226 11.47 10.72 -4.41
N ALA A 227 12.01 11.26 -5.49
CA ALA A 227 13.44 11.18 -5.77
C ALA A 227 14.01 12.56 -6.08
N MET A 228 15.25 12.80 -5.70
CA MET A 228 15.90 14.09 -5.74
C MET A 228 17.21 14.05 -6.54
N GLN A 229 17.38 15.03 -7.41
CA GLN A 229 18.65 15.39 -8.02
C GLN A 229 19.14 16.69 -7.37
N PRO A 230 20.36 16.70 -6.79
CA PRO A 230 20.92 17.93 -6.20
C PRO A 230 21.03 19.07 -7.21
N ALA A 231 20.90 20.30 -6.72
CA ALA A 231 21.22 21.47 -7.52
C ALA A 231 22.68 21.39 -8.01
N PRO A 232 22.98 21.88 -9.23
CA PRO A 232 24.37 22.05 -9.67
C PRO A 232 25.16 22.84 -8.64
N LYS A 233 26.39 22.39 -8.34
CA LYS A 233 27.29 23.20 -7.50
C LYS A 233 27.54 24.52 -8.18
N PRO A 234 27.54 25.66 -7.45
CA PRO A 234 27.99 26.94 -8.01
C PRO A 234 29.37 26.76 -8.63
N ALA A 235 29.57 27.29 -9.82
CA ALA A 235 30.90 27.39 -10.39
C ALA A 235 31.74 28.25 -9.44
N GLY A 236 32.79 27.71 -8.83
CA GLY A 236 33.72 28.40 -7.94
C GLY A 236 34.55 29.40 -8.70
#